data_a11674d26285f5d77e08ae8312c43bd5
#
_entry.id   a11674d26285f5d77e08ae8312c43bd5
#
_cell.length_a   1.000
_cell.length_b   1.000
_cell.length_c   1.000
_cell.angle_alpha   90.00
_cell.angle_beta   90.00
_cell.angle_gamma   90.00
#
_symmetry.space_group_name_H-M   'P 1'
#
loop_
_entity.id
_entity.type
_entity.pdbx_description
1 polymer ?
#
loop_
_entity_poly.entity_id
_entity_poly.type
_entity_poly.pdbx_seq_one_letter_code
_entity_poly.pdbx_strand_id
1 'polypeptide(L)'
;QLNIIEDPDTAPAGTRFVQFQNEQPGRGCRALQGFAVDGRKIGILRLSFFVRGKNIRYGLQRDQWPQVIVTFYNHDRQAISNEKVGPFFGNFAWRQEKARLAVPLQAREAILRIGLLGATGEISFDQIELSGEAS
;
A
#
# COMPACT_ATOMS: atom_id res chain seq x y z
N GLN A 1 -12.11 0.23 -9.04
CA GLN A 1 -11.74 1.21 -10.06
C GLN A 1 -10.62 2.11 -9.54
N LEU A 2 -9.59 2.29 -10.34
CA LEU A 2 -8.45 3.13 -10.01
C LEU A 2 -8.58 4.45 -10.78
N ASN A 3 -8.43 5.58 -10.08
CA ASN A 3 -8.46 6.91 -10.66
C ASN A 3 -7.22 7.70 -10.24
N ILE A 4 -6.67 8.48 -11.17
CA ILE A 4 -5.65 9.47 -10.84
C ILE A 4 -6.37 10.81 -10.80
N ILE A 5 -6.36 11.44 -9.63
CA ILE A 5 -7.09 12.68 -9.38
C ILE A 5 -6.13 13.86 -9.36
N GLU A 6 -6.45 14.90 -10.12
CA GLU A 6 -5.74 16.18 -10.09
C GLU A 6 -6.57 17.18 -9.29
N ASP A 7 -6.13 17.48 -8.08
CA ASP A 7 -6.85 18.39 -7.20
C ASP A 7 -5.86 19.08 -6.26
N PRO A 8 -5.44 20.30 -6.57
CA PRO A 8 -4.46 21.01 -5.74
C PRO A 8 -4.98 21.37 -4.35
N ASP A 9 -6.30 21.39 -4.16
CA ASP A 9 -6.88 21.77 -2.89
C ASP A 9 -6.98 20.60 -1.91
N THR A 10 -7.02 19.35 -2.41
CA THR A 10 -7.18 18.18 -1.56
C THR A 10 -5.93 17.29 -1.47
N ALA A 11 -5.08 17.28 -2.49
CA ALA A 11 -3.86 16.50 -2.46
C ALA A 11 -2.85 17.06 -1.45
N PRO A 12 -2.30 16.26 -0.54
CA PRO A 12 -1.35 16.71 0.47
C PRO A 12 -0.04 17.25 -0.11
N ALA A 13 0.34 16.74 -1.27
CA ALA A 13 1.57 17.16 -1.93
C ALA A 13 1.36 17.15 -3.43
N GLY A 14 1.56 18.31 -4.08
CA GLY A 14 1.33 18.46 -5.50
C GLY A 14 -0.16 18.55 -5.84
N THR A 15 -0.51 18.15 -7.06
CA THR A 15 -1.87 18.28 -7.61
C THR A 15 -2.53 16.96 -7.95
N ARG A 16 -1.85 15.82 -7.73
CA ARG A 16 -2.32 14.49 -8.13
C ARG A 16 -2.25 13.51 -6.98
N PHE A 17 -3.22 12.62 -6.94
CA PHE A 17 -3.20 11.47 -6.06
C PHE A 17 -3.94 10.30 -6.70
N VAL A 18 -3.71 9.09 -6.18
CA VAL A 18 -4.35 7.88 -6.67
C VAL A 18 -5.56 7.56 -5.80
N GLN A 19 -6.71 7.32 -6.42
CA GLN A 19 -7.94 6.97 -5.73
C GLN A 19 -8.45 5.62 -6.20
N PHE A 20 -8.83 4.79 -5.24
CA PHE A 20 -9.49 3.51 -5.48
C PHE A 20 -10.93 3.60 -4.98
N GLN A 21 -11.89 3.21 -5.83
CA GLN A 21 -13.32 3.19 -5.52
C GLN A 21 -13.89 1.83 -5.83
N ASN A 22 -14.71 1.31 -4.94
CA ASN A 22 -15.39 0.04 -5.14
C ASN A 22 -16.67 -0.01 -4.34
N GLU A 23 -17.78 -0.40 -4.97
CA GLU A 23 -19.08 -0.57 -4.34
C GLU A 23 -19.48 -2.03 -4.19
N GLN A 24 -18.73 -2.96 -4.78
CA GLN A 24 -19.02 -4.39 -4.76
C GLN A 24 -18.08 -5.13 -3.82
N PRO A 25 -18.58 -5.63 -2.67
CA PRO A 25 -17.73 -6.37 -1.74
C PRO A 25 -17.06 -7.57 -2.39
N GLY A 26 -15.79 -7.79 -2.07
CA GLY A 26 -15.00 -8.89 -2.60
C GLY A 26 -14.38 -8.66 -3.96
N ARG A 27 -14.75 -7.59 -4.66
CA ARG A 27 -14.14 -7.24 -5.94
C ARG A 27 -12.73 -6.68 -5.72
N GLY A 28 -11.75 -7.19 -6.47
CA GLY A 28 -10.39 -6.67 -6.41
C GLY A 28 -10.29 -5.28 -7.02
N CYS A 29 -9.70 -4.34 -6.28
CA CYS A 29 -9.40 -2.99 -6.75
C CYS A 29 -8.05 -2.62 -6.18
N ARG A 30 -6.98 -2.76 -7.00
CA ARG A 30 -5.61 -2.64 -6.50
C ARG A 30 -4.64 -2.23 -7.59
N ALA A 31 -3.47 -1.75 -7.15
CA ALA A 31 -2.31 -1.53 -8.00
C ALA A 31 -1.12 -2.29 -7.41
N LEU A 32 -0.25 -2.78 -8.29
CA LEU A 32 0.94 -3.55 -7.93
C LEU A 32 2.16 -2.89 -8.55
N GLN A 33 3.27 -2.89 -7.81
CA GLN A 33 4.56 -2.46 -8.35
C GLN A 33 5.66 -3.35 -7.79
N GLY A 34 6.40 -4.00 -8.70
CA GLY A 34 7.56 -4.79 -8.35
C GLY A 34 8.83 -3.97 -8.37
N PHE A 35 9.77 -4.28 -7.49
CA PHE A 35 11.09 -3.65 -7.45
C PHE A 35 12.13 -4.60 -6.87
N ALA A 36 13.39 -4.35 -7.22
CA ALA A 36 14.50 -5.13 -6.70
C ALA A 36 14.87 -4.65 -5.30
N VAL A 37 15.14 -5.58 -4.39
CA VAL A 37 15.67 -5.28 -3.07
C VAL A 37 16.58 -6.42 -2.64
N ASP A 38 17.82 -6.10 -2.27
CA ASP A 38 18.80 -7.09 -1.85
C ASP A 38 18.93 -7.10 -0.32
N GLY A 39 18.37 -8.14 0.30
CA GLY A 39 18.39 -8.29 1.75
C GLY A 39 19.78 -8.42 2.36
N ARG A 40 20.79 -8.69 1.55
CA ARG A 40 22.20 -8.72 2.00
C ARG A 40 22.75 -7.31 2.22
N LYS A 41 22.18 -6.31 1.55
CA LYS A 41 22.63 -4.91 1.59
C LYS A 41 21.67 -4.02 2.35
N ILE A 42 20.38 -4.30 2.27
CA ILE A 42 19.31 -3.51 2.87
C ILE A 42 18.64 -4.33 3.96
N GLY A 43 18.69 -3.85 5.20
CA GLY A 43 18.05 -4.52 6.32
C GLY A 43 16.67 -3.98 6.66
N ILE A 44 16.41 -2.71 6.33
CA ILE A 44 15.13 -2.05 6.58
C ILE A 44 14.67 -1.33 5.31
N LEU A 45 13.41 -1.50 4.97
CA LEU A 45 12.74 -0.73 3.94
C LEU A 45 11.84 0.29 4.61
N ARG A 46 12.09 1.57 4.38
CA ARG A 46 11.25 2.64 4.89
C ARG A 46 10.18 2.96 3.88
N LEU A 47 8.94 2.97 4.34
CA LEU A 47 7.76 3.28 3.54
C LEU A 47 7.05 4.47 4.16
N SER A 48 6.68 5.45 3.35
CA SER A 48 5.82 6.54 3.78
C SER A 48 4.81 6.89 2.69
N PHE A 49 3.64 7.35 3.09
CA PHE A 49 2.60 7.78 2.18
C PHE A 49 1.55 8.60 2.93
N PHE A 50 0.80 9.39 2.17
CA PHE A 50 -0.42 10.02 2.68
C PHE A 50 -1.61 9.18 2.24
N VAL A 51 -2.61 9.07 3.10
CA VAL A 51 -3.80 8.27 2.85
C VAL A 51 -5.05 8.98 3.36
N ARG A 52 -6.14 8.86 2.60
CA ARG A 52 -7.46 9.37 2.98
C ARG A 52 -8.48 8.29 2.70
N GLY A 53 -9.47 8.14 3.59
CA GLY A 53 -10.54 7.17 3.44
C GLY A 53 -11.90 7.79 3.49
N LYS A 54 -12.84 7.22 2.72
CA LYS A 54 -14.24 7.65 2.70
C LYS A 54 -15.15 6.44 2.58
N ASN A 55 -16.00 6.24 3.59
CA ASN A 55 -16.97 5.15 3.64
C ASN A 55 -16.36 3.77 3.45
N ILE A 56 -15.17 3.55 3.98
CA ILE A 56 -14.48 2.26 3.86
C ILE A 56 -15.17 1.25 4.77
N ARG A 57 -15.59 0.12 4.17
CA ARG A 57 -16.20 -1.01 4.87
C ARG A 57 -15.55 -2.30 4.40
N TYR A 58 -15.53 -3.32 5.27
CA TYR A 58 -14.99 -4.62 4.92
C TYR A 58 -15.77 -5.21 3.72
N GLY A 59 -15.15 -6.14 3.01
CA GLY A 59 -15.75 -6.79 1.84
C GLY A 59 -16.67 -7.94 2.22
N LEU A 60 -16.50 -9.08 1.53
CA LEU A 60 -17.27 -10.29 1.80
C LEU A 60 -16.93 -10.91 3.16
N GLN A 61 -15.67 -10.80 3.58
CA GLN A 61 -15.18 -11.26 4.86
C GLN A 61 -14.88 -10.07 5.76
N ARG A 62 -14.98 -10.25 7.08
CA ARG A 62 -14.75 -9.17 8.05
C ARG A 62 -13.30 -8.70 8.11
N ASP A 63 -12.36 -9.48 7.58
CA ASP A 63 -10.94 -9.13 7.51
C ASP A 63 -10.54 -8.50 6.18
N GLN A 64 -11.47 -8.30 5.25
CA GLN A 64 -11.20 -7.67 3.95
C GLN A 64 -11.22 -6.15 4.05
N TRP A 65 -10.16 -5.60 4.64
CA TRP A 65 -9.92 -4.17 4.73
C TRP A 65 -8.80 -3.76 3.78
N PRO A 66 -8.78 -2.50 3.29
CA PRO A 66 -7.64 -2.02 2.53
C PRO A 66 -6.39 -1.94 3.41
N GLN A 67 -5.27 -2.30 2.82
CA GLN A 67 -3.96 -2.27 3.46
C GLN A 67 -2.91 -1.96 2.40
N VAL A 68 -1.77 -1.47 2.85
CA VAL A 68 -0.56 -1.45 2.02
C VAL A 68 0.25 -2.68 2.40
N ILE A 69 0.57 -3.50 1.41
CA ILE A 69 1.25 -4.78 1.63
C ILE A 69 2.53 -4.81 0.81
N VAL A 70 3.64 -5.16 1.45
CA VAL A 70 4.91 -5.42 0.76
C VAL A 70 5.23 -6.89 0.97
N THR A 71 5.31 -7.63 -0.13
CA THR A 71 5.67 -9.04 -0.12
C THR A 71 7.09 -9.18 -0.64
N PHE A 72 7.96 -9.84 0.13
CA PHE A 72 9.34 -10.11 -0.25
C PHE A 72 9.47 -11.50 -0.85
N TYR A 73 10.28 -11.61 -1.89
CA TYR A 73 10.54 -12.84 -2.63
C TYR A 73 12.03 -13.12 -2.66
N ASN A 74 12.41 -14.40 -2.58
CA ASN A 74 13.79 -14.83 -2.74
C ASN A 74 14.18 -14.90 -4.23
N HIS A 75 15.41 -15.32 -4.54
CA HIS A 75 15.88 -15.42 -5.93
C HIS A 75 15.13 -16.47 -6.76
N ASP A 76 14.47 -17.44 -6.12
CA ASP A 76 13.62 -18.43 -6.79
C ASP A 76 12.18 -17.93 -6.96
N ARG A 77 11.92 -16.66 -6.64
CA ARG A 77 10.60 -16.02 -6.70
C ARG A 77 9.57 -16.66 -5.79
N GLN A 78 10.02 -17.21 -4.68
CA GLN A 78 9.13 -17.69 -3.62
C GLN A 78 8.87 -16.58 -2.62
N ALA A 79 7.62 -16.38 -2.25
CA ALA A 79 7.24 -15.40 -1.22
C ALA A 79 7.77 -15.88 0.12
N ILE A 80 8.54 -15.02 0.80
CA ILE A 80 9.18 -15.37 2.07
C ILE A 80 8.70 -14.53 3.23
N SER A 81 8.08 -13.37 2.96
CA SER A 81 7.59 -12.49 4.01
C SER A 81 6.54 -11.53 3.46
N ASN A 82 5.55 -11.20 4.29
CA ASN A 82 4.56 -10.16 4.02
C ASN A 82 4.60 -9.14 5.15
N GLU A 83 4.77 -7.87 4.80
CA GLU A 83 4.68 -6.77 5.73
C GLU A 83 3.47 -5.91 5.37
N LYS A 84 2.67 -5.54 6.37
CA LYS A 84 1.40 -4.86 6.16
C LYS A 84 1.33 -3.57 6.94
N VAL A 85 0.77 -2.53 6.32
CA VAL A 85 0.46 -1.26 6.96
C VAL A 85 -1.04 -1.02 6.84
N GLY A 86 -1.70 -0.83 7.95
CA GLY A 86 -3.15 -0.75 8.07
C GLY A 86 -3.66 -1.75 9.10
N PRO A 87 -4.92 -2.19 9.03
CA PRO A 87 -5.92 -1.88 8.01
C PRO A 87 -6.49 -0.46 8.12
N PHE A 88 -7.07 0.01 7.02
CA PHE A 88 -7.75 1.31 6.97
C PHE A 88 -9.26 1.09 6.91
N PHE A 89 -10.03 1.91 7.63
CA PHE A 89 -11.49 1.78 7.64
C PHE A 89 -12.17 3.10 7.97
N GLY A 90 -13.45 3.21 7.59
CA GLY A 90 -14.30 4.33 7.93
C GLY A 90 -14.02 5.58 7.09
N ASN A 91 -14.08 6.72 7.77
CA ASN A 91 -13.85 8.04 7.17
C ASN A 91 -12.71 8.73 7.91
N PHE A 92 -11.72 9.19 7.17
CA PHE A 92 -10.63 9.95 7.74
C PHE A 92 -10.04 10.89 6.70
N ALA A 93 -9.60 12.06 7.16
CA ALA A 93 -8.92 13.04 6.32
C ALA A 93 -7.51 12.58 5.99
N TRP A 94 -6.84 13.29 5.07
CA TRP A 94 -5.46 13.02 4.74
C TRP A 94 -4.59 12.93 6.00
N ARG A 95 -3.87 11.82 6.11
CA ARG A 95 -2.89 11.62 7.18
C ARG A 95 -1.66 10.93 6.62
N GLN A 96 -0.53 11.17 7.23
CA GLN A 96 0.71 10.50 6.84
C GLN A 96 0.90 9.23 7.65
N GLU A 97 1.23 8.15 6.94
CA GLU A 97 1.63 6.88 7.53
C GLU A 97 3.09 6.62 7.20
N LYS A 98 3.84 6.13 8.18
CA LYS A 98 5.25 5.76 8.03
C LYS A 98 5.46 4.39 8.65
N ALA A 99 6.27 3.56 7.98
CA ALA A 99 6.60 2.24 8.48
C ALA A 99 8.04 1.89 8.17
N ARG A 100 8.64 1.08 9.03
CA ARG A 100 9.96 0.48 8.83
C ARG A 100 9.75 -1.02 8.74
N LEU A 101 10.05 -1.58 7.58
CA LEU A 101 9.77 -2.96 7.28
C LEU A 101 11.07 -3.75 7.29
N ALA A 102 11.14 -4.82 8.08
CA ALA A 102 12.31 -5.69 8.10
C ALA A 102 12.44 -6.41 6.75
N VAL A 103 13.63 -6.33 6.15
CA VAL A 103 13.92 -7.01 4.89
C VAL A 103 14.62 -8.32 5.21
N PRO A 104 14.03 -9.48 4.82
CA PRO A 104 14.69 -10.76 5.02
C PRO A 104 16.03 -10.84 4.30
N LEU A 105 17.00 -11.52 4.89
CA LEU A 105 18.33 -11.66 4.30
C LEU A 105 18.28 -12.27 2.90
N GLN A 106 17.34 -13.19 2.66
CA GLN A 106 17.20 -13.86 1.37
C GLN A 106 16.34 -13.10 0.35
N ALA A 107 15.80 -11.92 0.72
CA ALA A 107 14.99 -11.14 -0.20
C ALA A 107 15.83 -10.64 -1.39
N ARG A 108 15.27 -10.74 -2.59
CA ARG A 108 15.86 -10.24 -3.84
C ARG A 108 14.91 -9.38 -4.62
N GLU A 109 13.62 -9.56 -4.41
CA GLU A 109 12.55 -8.79 -5.04
C GLU A 109 11.46 -8.49 -4.02
N ALA A 110 10.68 -7.45 -4.28
CA ALA A 110 9.49 -7.14 -3.50
C ALA A 110 8.37 -6.66 -4.42
N ILE A 111 7.14 -6.88 -4.00
CA ILE A 111 5.95 -6.34 -4.65
C ILE A 111 5.19 -5.51 -3.63
N LEU A 112 4.99 -4.25 -3.97
CA LEU A 112 4.11 -3.33 -3.24
C LEU A 112 2.71 -3.46 -3.80
N ARG A 113 1.73 -3.70 -2.93
CA ARG A 113 0.32 -3.78 -3.31
C ARG A 113 -0.47 -2.78 -2.49
N ILE A 114 -1.25 -1.95 -3.18
CA ILE A 114 -2.14 -0.96 -2.56
C ILE A 114 -3.53 -1.06 -3.17
N GLY A 115 -4.55 -0.58 -2.46
CA GLY A 115 -5.92 -0.52 -2.95
C GLY A 115 -6.92 -0.95 -1.89
N LEU A 116 -8.15 -1.21 -2.34
CA LEU A 116 -9.24 -1.61 -1.45
C LEU A 116 -9.21 -3.09 -1.09
N LEU A 117 -8.59 -3.93 -1.92
CA LEU A 117 -8.34 -5.35 -1.61
C LEU A 117 -9.60 -6.13 -1.17
N GLY A 118 -10.71 -5.89 -1.85
CA GLY A 118 -11.99 -6.52 -1.55
C GLY A 118 -12.94 -5.69 -0.70
N ALA A 119 -12.46 -4.66 -0.03
CA ALA A 119 -13.29 -3.71 0.71
C ALA A 119 -14.08 -2.79 -0.22
N THR A 120 -15.08 -2.13 0.31
CA THR A 120 -15.86 -1.11 -0.42
C THR A 120 -15.55 0.29 0.11
N GLY A 121 -15.89 1.31 -0.69
CA GLY A 121 -15.69 2.70 -0.36
C GLY A 121 -14.65 3.35 -1.25
N GLU A 122 -13.99 4.37 -0.73
CA GLU A 122 -12.93 5.09 -1.42
C GLU A 122 -11.69 5.16 -0.54
N ILE A 123 -10.54 4.88 -1.11
CA ILE A 123 -9.26 5.12 -0.46
C ILE A 123 -8.35 5.83 -1.44
N SER A 124 -7.66 6.85 -0.97
CA SER A 124 -6.77 7.66 -1.79
C SER A 124 -5.38 7.68 -1.18
N PHE A 125 -4.37 7.60 -2.04
CA PHE A 125 -2.96 7.62 -1.66
C PHE A 125 -2.23 8.72 -2.41
N ASP A 126 -1.27 9.34 -1.74
CA ASP A 126 -0.40 10.34 -2.33
C ASP A 126 1.02 10.18 -1.77
N GLN A 127 1.97 10.58 -2.57
CA GLN A 127 3.38 10.64 -2.20
C GLN A 127 3.91 9.36 -1.55
N ILE A 128 3.68 8.23 -2.24
CA ILE A 128 4.21 6.93 -1.79
C ILE A 128 5.72 6.92 -2.04
N GLU A 129 6.49 6.79 -0.98
CA GLU A 129 7.96 6.78 -1.04
C GLU A 129 8.53 5.55 -0.36
N LEU A 130 9.53 4.95 -1.00
CA LEU A 130 10.27 3.82 -0.49
C LEU A 130 11.74 4.14 -0.49
N SER A 131 12.43 3.84 0.61
CA SER A 131 13.88 3.96 0.69
C SER A 131 14.47 2.86 1.55
N GLY A 132 15.72 2.48 1.29
CA GLY A 132 16.40 1.42 2.01
C GLY A 132 17.36 1.96 3.05
N GLU A 133 17.48 1.23 4.18
CA GLU A 133 18.54 1.44 5.16
C GLU A 133 19.47 0.25 5.11
N ALA A 134 20.79 0.49 5.15
CA ALA A 134 21.79 -0.57 5.15
C ALA A 134 21.62 -1.50 6.34
N SER A 135 21.88 -2.76 6.11
CA SER A 135 21.84 -3.78 7.17
C SER A 135 23.08 -3.71 8.07
#